data_3b5a1a822b1f614a13c6799b6d880dc2
#
_entry.id   3b5a1a822b1f614a13c6799b6d880dc2
#
_cell.length_a   1.000
_cell.length_b   1.000
_cell.length_c   1.000
_cell.angle_alpha   90.00
_cell.angle_beta   90.00
_cell.angle_gamma   90.00
#
_symmetry.space_group_name_H-M   'P 1'
#
loop_
_entity.id
_entity.type
_entity.pdbx_description
1 polymer ?
#
loop_
_entity_poly.entity_id
_entity_poly.type
_entity_poly.pdbx_seq_one_letter_code
_entity_poly.pdbx_strand_id
1 'polypeptide(L)'
;EKVLIVGAAGGVGTFAVQMARAMGAEVTAVCGAGSIDLVRSLGADHVIDYATEDFTTRGERYDVIFQIAGTASALACRRALRPTGRLVLCSGDGGGRLLGPTPRIAAGLVLSRFVGQKVSTYVAEVGRANLEALTELIDNGDLRPVIDVIYPLADAAEALRRFEHGHSPGKIVLTPSPAEAPADGPESPS
;
A
#
# COMPACT_ATOMS: atom_id res chain seq x y z
N GLU A 1 -2.18 10.81 14.37
CA GLU A 1 -3.36 10.14 13.81
C GLU A 1 -3.13 8.63 13.76
N LYS A 2 -4.20 7.84 13.92
CA LYS A 2 -4.18 6.39 13.66
C LYS A 2 -4.49 6.13 12.19
N VAL A 3 -3.56 5.53 11.48
CA VAL A 3 -3.67 5.26 10.04
C VAL A 3 -3.70 3.77 9.77
N LEU A 4 -4.73 3.30 9.06
CA LEU A 4 -4.81 1.93 8.55
C LEU A 4 -4.44 1.92 7.07
N ILE A 5 -3.50 1.07 6.68
CA ILE A 5 -3.06 0.90 5.29
C ILE A 5 -3.40 -0.52 4.83
N VAL A 6 -4.36 -0.64 3.91
CA VAL A 6 -4.80 -1.93 3.37
C VAL A 6 -4.07 -2.22 2.06
N GLY A 7 -3.33 -3.34 2.01
CA GLY A 7 -2.40 -3.66 0.94
C GLY A 7 -0.99 -3.10 1.20
N ALA A 8 -0.60 -3.09 2.48
CA ALA A 8 0.61 -2.45 2.98
C ALA A 8 1.92 -3.01 2.41
N ALA A 9 1.94 -4.28 1.99
CA ALA A 9 3.14 -4.93 1.44
C ALA A 9 3.35 -4.70 -0.07
N GLY A 10 2.36 -4.16 -0.77
CA GLY A 10 2.46 -3.91 -2.21
C GLY A 10 3.33 -2.71 -2.57
N GLY A 11 3.55 -2.52 -3.89
CA GLY A 11 4.44 -1.48 -4.40
C GLY A 11 4.06 -0.03 -4.08
N VAL A 12 2.81 0.26 -3.67
CA VAL A 12 2.37 1.56 -3.14
C VAL A 12 2.33 1.51 -1.61
N GLY A 13 1.91 0.37 -1.05
CA GLY A 13 1.73 0.19 0.39
C GLY A 13 3.03 0.33 1.17
N THR A 14 4.13 -0.21 0.65
CA THR A 14 5.45 -0.11 1.29
C THR A 14 5.93 1.35 1.42
N PHE A 15 5.63 2.21 0.46
CA PHE A 15 5.86 3.65 0.57
C PHE A 15 4.91 4.31 1.56
N ALA A 16 3.62 3.97 1.49
CA ALA A 16 2.61 4.55 2.37
C ALA A 16 2.88 4.30 3.86
N VAL A 17 3.34 3.09 4.22
CA VAL A 17 3.73 2.76 5.60
C VAL A 17 4.85 3.68 6.09
N GLN A 18 5.92 3.81 5.31
CA GLN A 18 7.07 4.62 5.66
C GLN A 18 6.72 6.11 5.75
N MET A 19 5.99 6.62 4.76
CA MET A 19 5.55 8.03 4.76
C MET A 19 4.65 8.34 5.95
N ALA A 20 3.67 7.48 6.26
CA ALA A 20 2.80 7.67 7.41
C ALA A 20 3.60 7.68 8.73
N ARG A 21 4.60 6.79 8.84
CA ARG A 21 5.52 6.73 9.99
C ARG A 21 6.36 8.02 10.10
N ALA A 22 6.96 8.47 9.00
CA ALA A 22 7.75 9.70 8.96
C ALA A 22 6.92 10.94 9.35
N MET A 23 5.63 10.93 9.04
CA MET A 23 4.66 11.96 9.46
C MET A 23 4.20 11.83 10.92
N GLY A 24 4.72 10.88 11.69
CA GLY A 24 4.36 10.67 13.10
C GLY A 24 3.00 10.00 13.34
N ALA A 25 2.48 9.26 12.37
CA ALA A 25 1.25 8.49 12.55
C ALA A 25 1.52 7.17 13.29
N GLU A 26 0.51 6.69 14.02
CA GLU A 26 0.42 5.31 14.51
C GLU A 26 -0.11 4.45 13.35
N VAL A 27 0.73 3.57 12.82
CA VAL A 27 0.45 2.85 11.58
C VAL A 27 0.01 1.42 11.86
N THR A 28 -1.19 1.08 11.39
CA THR A 28 -1.66 -0.31 11.29
C THR A 28 -1.59 -0.75 9.82
N ALA A 29 -0.83 -1.81 9.55
CA ALA A 29 -0.65 -2.37 8.21
C ALA A 29 -1.50 -3.64 8.03
N VAL A 30 -2.25 -3.74 6.93
CA VAL A 30 -2.97 -4.96 6.54
C VAL A 30 -2.23 -5.61 5.37
N CYS A 31 -1.76 -6.83 5.56
CA CYS A 31 -1.02 -7.60 4.55
C CYS A 31 -1.26 -9.11 4.72
N GLY A 32 -0.66 -9.94 3.89
CA GLY A 32 -0.64 -11.39 4.09
C GLY A 32 0.49 -11.83 5.02
N ALA A 33 0.36 -13.04 5.59
CA ALA A 33 1.28 -13.61 6.57
C ALA A 33 2.77 -13.50 6.16
N GLY A 34 3.08 -13.79 4.89
CA GLY A 34 4.46 -13.75 4.38
C GLY A 34 5.12 -12.36 4.33
N SER A 35 4.35 -11.29 4.59
CA SER A 35 4.86 -9.92 4.53
C SER A 35 4.83 -9.19 5.87
N ILE A 36 4.49 -9.88 6.96
CA ILE A 36 4.35 -9.27 8.29
C ILE A 36 5.67 -8.64 8.75
N ASP A 37 6.77 -9.38 8.64
CA ASP A 37 8.08 -8.90 9.09
C ASP A 37 8.58 -7.73 8.21
N LEU A 38 8.29 -7.77 6.91
CA LEU A 38 8.59 -6.67 6.02
C LEU A 38 7.89 -5.39 6.49
N VAL A 39 6.56 -5.40 6.63
CA VAL A 39 5.83 -4.16 6.98
C VAL A 39 6.18 -3.64 8.36
N ARG A 40 6.52 -4.51 9.32
CA ARG A 40 7.08 -4.13 10.61
C ARG A 40 8.43 -3.42 10.45
N SER A 41 9.32 -3.96 9.62
CA SER A 41 10.63 -3.35 9.35
C SER A 41 10.53 -1.99 8.65
N LEU A 42 9.40 -1.69 8.01
CA LEU A 42 9.10 -0.41 7.38
C LEU A 42 8.46 0.60 8.36
N GLY A 43 8.20 0.20 9.60
CA GLY A 43 7.70 1.08 10.65
C GLY A 43 6.21 0.95 10.95
N ALA A 44 5.55 -0.15 10.58
CA ALA A 44 4.19 -0.43 11.05
C ALA A 44 4.20 -0.79 12.54
N ASP A 45 3.42 -0.07 13.35
CA ASP A 45 3.27 -0.32 14.79
C ASP A 45 2.43 -1.58 15.04
N HIS A 46 1.41 -1.79 14.20
CA HIS A 46 0.50 -2.94 14.26
C HIS A 46 0.37 -3.60 12.89
N VAL A 47 0.18 -4.91 12.88
CA VAL A 47 -0.02 -5.67 11.64
C VAL A 47 -1.22 -6.57 11.78
N ILE A 48 -2.06 -6.59 10.75
CA ILE A 48 -3.24 -7.44 10.60
C ILE A 48 -3.01 -8.35 9.40
N ASP A 49 -3.05 -9.66 9.63
CA ASP A 49 -3.10 -10.63 8.55
C ASP A 49 -4.54 -10.77 8.05
N TYR A 50 -4.80 -10.34 6.83
CA TYR A 50 -6.13 -10.37 6.23
C TYR A 50 -6.70 -11.79 6.06
N ALA A 51 -5.87 -12.83 6.12
CA ALA A 51 -6.32 -14.21 6.03
C ALA A 51 -6.95 -14.72 7.32
N THR A 52 -6.57 -14.14 8.46
CA THR A 52 -7.01 -14.56 9.80
C THR A 52 -7.88 -13.54 10.50
N GLU A 53 -7.79 -12.26 10.10
CA GLU A 53 -8.47 -11.17 10.79
C GLU A 53 -9.10 -10.16 9.82
N ASP A 54 -10.30 -9.70 10.16
CA ASP A 54 -11.00 -8.63 9.44
C ASP A 54 -10.94 -7.33 10.25
N PHE A 55 -10.19 -6.33 9.75
CA PHE A 55 -10.05 -5.03 10.39
C PHE A 55 -11.37 -4.30 10.60
N THR A 56 -12.40 -4.59 9.79
CA THR A 56 -13.71 -3.92 9.88
C THR A 56 -14.55 -4.38 11.08
N THR A 57 -14.18 -5.49 11.71
CA THR A 57 -14.89 -6.10 12.85
C THR A 57 -14.14 -6.03 14.18
N ARG A 58 -12.86 -5.62 14.18
CA ARG A 58 -12.02 -5.57 15.40
C ARG A 58 -12.45 -4.55 16.45
N GLY A 59 -13.32 -3.61 16.09
CA GLY A 59 -13.75 -2.55 17.01
C GLY A 59 -12.80 -1.36 17.11
N GLU A 60 -11.58 -1.47 16.58
CA GLU A 60 -10.65 -0.34 16.48
C GLU A 60 -11.18 0.73 15.52
N ARG A 61 -10.75 1.99 15.77
CA ARG A 61 -11.17 3.15 14.99
C ARG A 61 -9.96 3.94 14.53
N TYR A 62 -9.94 4.24 13.23
CA TYR A 62 -8.85 4.94 12.55
C TYR A 62 -9.26 6.35 12.14
N ASP A 63 -8.31 7.26 12.15
CA ASP A 63 -8.48 8.62 11.62
C ASP A 63 -8.45 8.60 10.10
N VAL A 64 -7.59 7.73 9.53
CA VAL A 64 -7.44 7.54 8.08
C VAL A 64 -7.42 6.05 7.77
N ILE A 65 -8.19 5.65 6.77
CA ILE A 65 -8.05 4.35 6.11
C ILE A 65 -7.60 4.60 4.67
N PHE A 66 -6.41 4.11 4.32
CA PHE A 66 -5.87 4.14 2.98
C PHE A 66 -6.02 2.74 2.35
N GLN A 67 -7.03 2.57 1.51
CA GLN A 67 -7.32 1.30 0.85
C GLN A 67 -6.70 1.26 -0.53
N ILE A 68 -5.58 0.55 -0.64
CA ILE A 68 -4.82 0.35 -1.87
C ILE A 68 -5.25 -0.95 -2.56
N ALA A 69 -5.57 -1.98 -1.76
CA ALA A 69 -5.99 -3.30 -2.22
C ALA A 69 -7.16 -3.82 -1.38
N GLY A 70 -7.65 -5.01 -1.74
CA GLY A 70 -8.70 -5.69 -1.00
C GLY A 70 -10.12 -5.31 -1.41
N THR A 71 -11.08 -6.11 -0.94
CA THR A 71 -12.49 -6.08 -1.37
C THR A 71 -13.44 -5.47 -0.34
N ALA A 72 -12.92 -4.96 0.80
CA ALA A 72 -13.76 -4.36 1.83
C ALA A 72 -14.58 -3.20 1.23
N SER A 73 -15.89 -3.23 1.47
CA SER A 73 -16.77 -2.17 0.96
C SER A 73 -16.52 -0.85 1.70
N ALA A 74 -16.82 0.28 1.05
CA ALA A 74 -16.73 1.59 1.70
C ALA A 74 -17.57 1.65 3.00
N LEU A 75 -18.72 0.95 3.02
CA LEU A 75 -19.57 0.87 4.22
C LEU A 75 -18.89 0.06 5.35
N ALA A 76 -18.20 -1.02 5.02
CA ALA A 76 -17.44 -1.80 6.00
C ALA A 76 -16.26 -0.98 6.55
N CYS A 77 -15.48 -0.33 5.68
CA CYS A 77 -14.39 0.56 6.09
C CYS A 77 -14.88 1.69 7.01
N ARG A 78 -16.07 2.25 6.76
CA ARG A 78 -16.64 3.29 7.62
C ARG A 78 -16.88 2.84 9.06
N ARG A 79 -17.16 1.55 9.30
CA ARG A 79 -17.30 1.01 10.65
C ARG A 79 -16.00 1.07 11.44
N ALA A 80 -14.87 1.00 10.75
CA ALA A 80 -13.54 1.12 11.34
C ALA A 80 -13.00 2.57 11.34
N LEU A 81 -13.74 3.56 10.84
CA LEU A 81 -13.38 4.97 10.90
C LEU A 81 -13.93 5.64 12.17
N ARG A 82 -13.18 6.63 12.68
CA ARG A 82 -13.69 7.62 13.63
C ARG A 82 -14.79 8.48 13.01
N PRO A 83 -15.62 9.17 13.80
CA PRO A 83 -16.74 9.98 13.28
C PRO A 83 -16.32 11.06 12.27
N THR A 84 -15.08 11.58 12.38
CA THR A 84 -14.49 12.59 11.48
C THR A 84 -13.40 12.00 10.59
N GLY A 85 -13.26 10.66 10.55
CA GLY A 85 -12.22 9.96 9.82
C GLY A 85 -12.36 10.06 8.29
N ARG A 86 -11.28 9.71 7.60
CA ARG A 86 -11.13 9.79 6.14
C ARG A 86 -10.86 8.42 5.55
N LEU A 87 -11.64 8.04 4.54
CA LEU A 87 -11.39 6.88 3.70
C LEU A 87 -10.81 7.35 2.37
N VAL A 88 -9.61 6.91 2.04
CA VAL A 88 -8.97 7.17 0.75
C VAL A 88 -8.93 5.87 -0.04
N LEU A 89 -9.61 5.84 -1.17
CA LEU A 89 -9.67 4.69 -2.07
C LEU A 89 -8.68 4.88 -3.21
N CYS A 90 -7.72 3.98 -3.32
CA CYS A 90 -6.64 4.04 -4.32
C CYS A 90 -6.75 2.95 -5.39
N SER A 91 -7.51 1.88 -5.15
CA SER A 91 -7.61 0.76 -6.06
C SER A 91 -8.87 0.79 -6.91
N GLY A 92 -8.69 0.47 -8.18
CA GLY A 92 -9.76 0.15 -9.12
C GLY A 92 -10.26 -1.30 -9.03
N ASP A 93 -9.71 -2.13 -8.15
CA ASP A 93 -10.08 -3.54 -8.01
C ASP A 93 -11.47 -3.68 -7.38
N GLY A 94 -12.37 -4.40 -8.05
CA GLY A 94 -13.68 -4.74 -7.51
C GLY A 94 -14.89 -4.10 -8.21
N GLY A 95 -14.69 -3.51 -9.37
CA GLY A 95 -15.78 -3.17 -10.28
C GLY A 95 -16.04 -4.31 -11.27
N GLY A 96 -17.32 -4.72 -11.41
CA GLY A 96 -17.70 -5.72 -12.42
C GLY A 96 -17.25 -5.30 -13.82
N ARG A 97 -17.14 -6.29 -14.70
CA ARG A 97 -16.61 -6.19 -16.07
C ARG A 97 -17.22 -5.08 -16.98
N LEU A 98 -18.35 -4.49 -16.60
CA LEU A 98 -19.07 -3.46 -17.37
C LEU A 98 -19.02 -2.05 -16.76
N LEU A 99 -18.85 -1.88 -15.43
CA LEU A 99 -18.98 -0.58 -14.77
C LEU A 99 -17.76 -0.17 -13.94
N GLY A 100 -16.72 -1.00 -13.87
CA GLY A 100 -15.53 -0.69 -13.11
C GLY A 100 -15.80 -0.33 -11.64
N PRO A 101 -14.99 0.51 -11.01
CA PRO A 101 -15.13 0.93 -9.61
C PRO A 101 -16.24 1.97 -9.37
N THR A 102 -16.89 2.45 -10.43
CA THR A 102 -17.84 3.58 -10.38
C THR A 102 -18.99 3.42 -9.37
N PRO A 103 -19.65 2.26 -9.18
CA PRO A 103 -20.72 2.12 -8.20
C PRO A 103 -20.23 2.26 -6.74
N ARG A 104 -19.03 1.79 -6.45
CA ARG A 104 -18.44 1.88 -5.09
C ARG A 104 -18.07 3.32 -4.75
N ILE A 105 -17.53 4.05 -5.73
CA ILE A 105 -17.17 5.46 -5.59
C ILE A 105 -18.43 6.30 -5.41
N ALA A 106 -19.46 6.10 -6.25
CA ALA A 106 -20.71 6.83 -6.17
C ALA A 106 -21.44 6.63 -4.84
N ALA A 107 -21.53 5.39 -4.35
CA ALA A 107 -22.10 5.08 -3.04
C ALA A 107 -21.34 5.74 -1.89
N GLY A 108 -20.00 5.77 -1.96
CA GLY A 108 -19.16 6.45 -0.96
C GLY A 108 -19.37 7.95 -0.92
N LEU A 109 -19.46 8.59 -2.08
CA LEU A 109 -19.66 10.04 -2.20
C LEU A 109 -21.05 10.49 -1.73
N VAL A 110 -22.11 9.75 -2.06
CA VAL A 110 -23.47 10.04 -1.58
C VAL A 110 -23.56 9.90 -0.06
N LEU A 111 -22.95 8.86 0.48
CA LEU A 111 -22.97 8.62 1.92
C LEU A 111 -22.16 9.68 2.71
N SER A 112 -21.07 10.21 2.14
CA SER A 112 -20.22 11.22 2.81
C SER A 112 -20.95 12.53 3.09
N ARG A 113 -22.04 12.81 2.35
CA ARG A 113 -22.82 14.03 2.52
C ARG A 113 -23.70 14.04 3.79
N PHE A 114 -24.00 12.87 4.36
CA PHE A 114 -24.88 12.71 5.53
C PHE A 114 -24.15 12.40 6.83
N VAL A 115 -22.82 12.28 6.80
CA VAL A 115 -22.01 11.89 7.96
C VAL A 115 -20.69 12.66 7.97
N GLY A 116 -20.13 12.89 9.14
CA GLY A 116 -18.87 13.62 9.31
C GLY A 116 -17.63 12.95 8.68
N GLN A 117 -17.74 11.67 8.27
CA GLN A 117 -16.66 10.92 7.63
C GLN A 117 -16.53 11.32 6.15
N LYS A 118 -15.29 11.53 5.70
CA LYS A 118 -14.98 11.88 4.32
C LYS A 118 -14.55 10.65 3.53
N VAL A 119 -15.08 10.48 2.32
CA VAL A 119 -14.62 9.47 1.37
C VAL A 119 -14.03 10.20 0.17
N SER A 120 -12.81 9.90 -0.18
CA SER A 120 -12.12 10.44 -1.35
C SER A 120 -11.51 9.31 -2.18
N THR A 121 -11.40 9.56 -3.48
CA THR A 121 -10.61 8.74 -4.38
C THR A 121 -9.30 9.45 -4.65
N TYR A 122 -8.22 8.71 -4.68
CA TYR A 122 -6.91 9.23 -5.05
C TYR A 122 -6.67 8.93 -6.53
N VAL A 123 -6.40 9.98 -7.29
CA VAL A 123 -5.88 9.90 -8.65
C VAL A 123 -4.47 10.48 -8.60
N ALA A 124 -3.48 9.66 -8.96
CA ALA A 124 -2.09 10.09 -8.92
C ALA A 124 -1.83 11.18 -9.98
N GLU A 125 -1.42 12.35 -9.53
CA GLU A 125 -0.86 13.38 -10.41
C GLU A 125 0.65 13.17 -10.47
N VAL A 126 1.14 12.75 -11.63
CA VAL A 126 2.58 12.60 -11.87
C VAL A 126 3.13 13.98 -12.18
N GLY A 127 3.93 14.52 -11.25
CA GLY A 127 4.55 15.84 -11.39
C GLY A 127 5.98 15.83 -10.86
N ARG A 128 6.83 16.68 -11.44
CA ARG A 128 8.23 16.82 -11.07
C ARG A 128 8.40 17.12 -9.57
N ALA A 129 7.61 18.05 -9.04
CA ALA A 129 7.67 18.42 -7.63
C ALA A 129 7.38 17.25 -6.68
N ASN A 130 6.45 16.36 -7.04
CA ASN A 130 6.14 15.17 -6.25
C ASN A 130 7.29 14.15 -6.28
N LEU A 131 7.97 14.02 -7.43
CA LEU A 131 9.15 13.15 -7.54
C LEU A 131 10.34 13.72 -6.76
N GLU A 132 10.57 15.02 -6.82
CA GLU A 132 11.61 15.71 -6.05
C GLU A 132 11.38 15.52 -4.53
N ALA A 133 10.15 15.69 -4.04
CA ALA A 133 9.82 15.45 -2.64
C ALA A 133 10.04 13.99 -2.21
N LEU A 134 9.74 13.01 -3.08
CA LEU A 134 10.05 11.60 -2.81
C LEU A 134 11.56 11.35 -2.76
N THR A 135 12.32 12.00 -3.65
CA THR A 135 13.79 11.90 -3.67
C THR A 135 14.37 12.45 -2.37
N GLU A 136 13.91 13.59 -1.90
CA GLU A 136 14.34 14.15 -0.61
C GLU A 136 14.10 13.19 0.57
N LEU A 137 12.95 12.53 0.62
CA LEU A 137 12.66 11.52 1.65
C LEU A 137 13.60 10.31 1.56
N ILE A 138 13.97 9.91 0.34
CA ILE A 138 14.91 8.80 0.11
C ILE A 138 16.33 9.22 0.54
N ASP A 139 16.78 10.38 0.13
CA ASP A 139 18.12 10.91 0.45
C ASP A 139 18.31 11.15 1.96
N ASN A 140 17.25 11.54 2.66
CA ASN A 140 17.24 11.67 4.11
C ASN A 140 17.17 10.34 4.86
N GLY A 141 16.92 9.23 4.18
CA GLY A 141 16.77 7.90 4.78
C GLY A 141 15.40 7.63 5.42
N ASP A 142 14.44 8.56 5.26
CA ASP A 142 13.07 8.40 5.77
C ASP A 142 12.24 7.44 4.93
N LEU A 143 12.66 7.20 3.69
CA LEU A 143 11.99 6.35 2.72
C LEU A 143 12.99 5.48 1.97
N ARG A 144 12.70 4.18 1.86
CA ARG A 144 13.49 3.26 1.03
C ARG A 144 12.59 2.50 0.06
N PRO A 145 12.90 2.44 -1.23
CA PRO A 145 12.22 1.56 -2.16
C PRO A 145 12.40 0.10 -1.76
N VAL A 146 11.30 -0.65 -1.69
CA VAL A 146 11.35 -2.10 -1.49
C VAL A 146 11.32 -2.76 -2.85
N ILE A 147 12.40 -3.44 -3.20
CA ILE A 147 12.52 -4.20 -4.46
C ILE A 147 12.41 -5.69 -4.12
N ASP A 148 11.41 -6.35 -4.66
CA ASP A 148 11.19 -7.79 -4.50
C ASP A 148 12.14 -8.57 -5.39
N VAL A 149 12.18 -8.20 -6.68
CA VAL A 149 13.01 -8.89 -7.67
C VAL A 149 13.38 -7.97 -8.82
N ILE A 150 14.56 -8.22 -9.39
CA ILE A 150 15.05 -7.53 -10.58
C ILE A 150 15.13 -8.56 -11.72
N TYR A 151 14.54 -8.24 -12.86
CA TYR A 151 14.62 -9.02 -14.08
C TYR A 151 15.39 -8.28 -15.16
N PRO A 152 16.15 -8.96 -16.02
CA PRO A 152 16.57 -8.41 -17.29
C PRO A 152 15.33 -8.02 -18.14
N LEU A 153 15.42 -6.99 -18.95
CA LEU A 153 14.32 -6.57 -19.82
C LEU A 153 13.89 -7.69 -20.79
N ALA A 154 14.82 -8.57 -21.17
CA ALA A 154 14.52 -9.76 -21.98
C ALA A 154 13.48 -10.70 -21.32
N ASP A 155 13.42 -10.72 -19.98
CA ASP A 155 12.54 -11.57 -19.19
C ASP A 155 11.27 -10.84 -18.73
N ALA A 156 10.93 -9.72 -19.37
CA ALA A 156 9.75 -8.91 -19.00
C ALA A 156 8.44 -9.72 -18.98
N ALA A 157 8.29 -10.72 -19.84
CA ALA A 157 7.12 -11.60 -19.84
C ALA A 157 7.01 -12.44 -18.55
N GLU A 158 8.13 -12.86 -17.98
CA GLU A 158 8.18 -13.57 -16.70
C GLU A 158 7.85 -12.63 -15.54
N ALA A 159 8.42 -11.44 -15.53
CA ALA A 159 8.13 -10.39 -14.58
C ALA A 159 6.63 -10.05 -14.55
N LEU A 160 6.00 -9.92 -15.72
CA LEU A 160 4.56 -9.67 -15.82
C LEU A 160 3.73 -10.84 -15.28
N ARG A 161 4.10 -12.11 -15.62
CA ARG A 161 3.43 -13.28 -15.06
C ARG A 161 3.51 -13.30 -13.53
N ARG A 162 4.68 -13.02 -12.95
CA ARG A 162 4.85 -12.91 -11.50
C ARG A 162 3.94 -11.82 -10.91
N PHE A 163 3.87 -10.66 -11.55
CA PHE A 163 2.99 -9.56 -11.12
C PHE A 163 1.51 -9.95 -11.16
N GLU A 164 1.05 -10.62 -12.23
CA GLU A 164 -0.33 -11.06 -12.40
C GLU A 164 -0.76 -12.12 -11.37
N HIS A 165 0.15 -13.00 -10.96
CA HIS A 165 -0.13 -13.98 -9.91
C HIS A 165 -0.29 -13.35 -8.52
N GLY A 166 0.02 -12.07 -8.36
CA GLY A 166 -0.14 -11.28 -7.13
C GLY A 166 0.70 -11.84 -5.97
N HIS A 167 1.15 -11.07 -5.06
CA HIS A 167 1.98 -11.43 -3.89
C HIS A 167 3.45 -11.01 -3.99
N SER A 168 3.76 -10.09 -4.92
CA SER A 168 5.08 -9.48 -4.96
C SER A 168 5.17 -8.37 -3.91
N PRO A 169 5.92 -8.55 -2.82
CA PRO A 169 6.12 -7.49 -1.84
C PRO A 169 7.02 -6.39 -2.45
N GLY A 170 6.50 -5.17 -2.51
CA GLY A 170 7.25 -4.05 -3.08
C GLY A 170 7.18 -3.96 -4.60
N LYS A 171 8.31 -3.73 -5.25
CA LYS A 171 8.44 -3.45 -6.68
C LYS A 171 9.17 -4.56 -7.43
N ILE A 172 8.72 -4.87 -8.64
CA ILE A 172 9.47 -5.63 -9.62
C ILE A 172 10.15 -4.61 -10.54
N VAL A 173 11.45 -4.78 -10.74
CA VAL A 173 12.27 -3.87 -11.56
C VAL A 173 12.76 -4.61 -12.80
N LEU A 174 12.74 -3.95 -13.95
CA LEU A 174 13.33 -4.42 -15.19
C LEU A 174 14.58 -3.60 -15.49
N THR A 175 15.70 -4.26 -15.79
CA THR A 175 16.95 -3.61 -16.17
C THR A 175 17.24 -3.83 -17.67
N PRO A 176 17.72 -2.82 -18.39
CA PRO A 176 18.08 -2.96 -19.82
C PRO A 176 19.31 -3.84 -20.04
N SER A 177 20.15 -4.03 -19.05
CA SER A 177 21.29 -4.97 -19.04
C SER A 177 21.01 -6.19 -18.18
N PRO A 178 21.70 -7.32 -18.39
CA PRO A 178 21.64 -8.43 -17.44
C PRO A 178 21.86 -7.92 -16.02
N ALA A 179 21.00 -8.34 -15.08
CA ALA A 179 21.18 -7.96 -13.67
C ALA A 179 22.56 -8.46 -13.21
N GLU A 180 23.45 -7.56 -12.83
CA GLU A 180 24.60 -7.95 -12.02
C GLU A 180 24.07 -8.60 -10.75
N ALA A 181 24.46 -9.84 -10.50
CA ALA A 181 24.16 -10.49 -9.23
C ALA A 181 24.63 -9.57 -8.10
N PRO A 182 23.86 -9.43 -6.99
CA PRO A 182 24.35 -8.68 -5.85
C PRO A 182 25.72 -9.24 -5.46
N ALA A 183 26.71 -8.36 -5.39
CA ALA A 183 28.06 -8.74 -4.96
C ALA A 183 27.93 -9.49 -3.63
N ASP A 184 28.47 -10.69 -3.58
CA ASP A 184 28.48 -11.55 -2.41
C ASP A 184 28.89 -10.73 -1.18
N GLY A 185 28.13 -10.92 -0.09
CA GLY A 185 28.39 -10.27 1.18
C GLY A 185 29.83 -10.56 1.68
N PRO A 186 30.30 -9.77 2.67
CA PRO A 186 31.70 -9.81 3.10
C PRO A 186 32.14 -11.22 3.48
N GLU A 187 33.20 -11.66 2.84
CA GLU A 187 33.92 -12.88 3.20
C GLU A 187 34.22 -12.86 4.70
N SER A 188 33.79 -13.91 5.37
CA SER A 188 34.15 -14.13 6.77
C SER A 188 35.69 -14.28 6.88
N PRO A 189 36.37 -13.51 7.72
CA PRO A 189 37.80 -13.71 7.95
C PRO A 189 38.03 -15.03 8.66
N SER A 190 38.98 -15.76 8.15
CA SER A 190 39.53 -17.04 8.71
C SER A 190 40.14 -16.85 10.09
#